data_1bf8867c33672d564b246fdaeb2d318a
#
_entry.id   1bf8867c33672d564b246fdaeb2d318a
#
_cell.length_a   1.000
_cell.length_b   1.000
_cell.length_c   1.000
_cell.angle_alpha   90.00
_cell.angle_beta   90.00
_cell.angle_gamma   90.00
#
_symmetry.space_group_name_H-M   'P 1'
#
loop_
_entity.id
_entity.type
_entity.pdbx_description
1 polymer ?
#
loop_
_entity_poly.entity_id
_entity_poly.type
_entity_poly.pdbx_seq_one_letter_code
_entity_poly.pdbx_strand_id
1 'polypeptide(L)'
;TSCVDLTQEPQSFITEEEYIARMDLTSLQQATTGLYNDLWNGNYGFNCRLQRINVCADDITYRAAKANNELANYYRLTPNITANNADYKTTWELFFTVINNANKLINKAVLPEDATLAKQYEEVLGEAYFLRGLSYFYLVRMYGDLPLILTEEDAATNMPRTAVADIYDQAIIPSLKKAVELLPTKSRSGFSSTPSKWAAEACLADAYMTMAGWPLKKGQEYYSLAATTAKNIIDNSGLYLTESYAELWKEANKEQANEVMFAIHHNAKLKTASNYGKSYYPADFIPAGWADYYGNEAFYLNYPDDERKAWNYMTEWNTKSGHVTYKESGDKLPAISKYYNYDNGAPGSSQLANGITCISRMPSSA
;
A
#
# COMPACT_ATOMS: atom_id res chain seq x y z
N THR A 1 -15.02 42.29 36.80
CA THR A 1 -14.29 41.08 36.41
C THR A 1 -14.04 41.14 34.92
N SER A 2 -12.83 41.57 34.55
CA SER A 2 -12.34 41.58 33.17
C SER A 2 -11.97 40.14 32.80
N CYS A 3 -12.72 39.56 31.86
CA CYS A 3 -12.25 38.37 31.14
C CYS A 3 -11.16 38.85 30.18
N VAL A 4 -9.91 38.61 30.49
CA VAL A 4 -8.81 38.75 29.55
C VAL A 4 -8.91 37.56 28.63
N ASP A 5 -9.06 37.83 27.35
CA ASP A 5 -8.93 36.80 26.29
C ASP A 5 -7.48 36.31 26.31
N LEU A 6 -7.30 35.04 26.68
CA LEU A 6 -5.99 34.39 26.74
C LEU A 6 -5.56 33.77 25.42
N THR A 7 -6.30 34.02 24.36
CA THR A 7 -5.93 33.58 23.02
C THR A 7 -4.71 34.38 22.55
N GLN A 8 -3.53 33.77 22.59
CA GLN A 8 -2.31 34.39 22.10
C GLN A 8 -2.27 34.22 20.56
N GLU A 9 -2.42 35.31 19.85
CA GLU A 9 -2.09 35.32 18.43
C GLU A 9 -0.56 35.37 18.27
N PRO A 10 0.04 34.44 17.50
CA PRO A 10 1.48 34.44 17.29
C PRO A 10 1.92 35.68 16.52
N GLN A 11 2.82 36.46 17.13
CA GLN A 11 3.32 37.72 16.55
C GLN A 11 4.52 37.55 15.64
N SER A 12 5.18 36.37 15.65
CA SER A 12 6.46 36.14 14.96
C SER A 12 6.51 34.88 14.10
N PHE A 13 5.42 34.11 14.01
CA PHE A 13 5.29 32.95 13.13
C PHE A 13 3.84 32.78 12.71
N ILE A 14 3.63 32.16 11.57
CA ILE A 14 2.30 31.78 11.08
C ILE A 14 1.92 30.44 11.68
N THR A 15 0.63 30.22 11.95
CA THR A 15 0.12 28.90 12.39
C THR A 15 0.20 27.89 11.24
N GLU A 16 0.15 26.59 11.57
CA GLU A 16 0.08 25.54 10.54
C GLU A 16 -1.14 25.74 9.61
N GLU A 17 -2.27 26.15 10.18
CA GLU A 17 -3.51 26.43 9.44
C GLU A 17 -3.32 27.58 8.43
N GLU A 18 -2.77 28.72 8.88
CA GLU A 18 -2.47 29.84 8.00
C GLU A 18 -1.45 29.49 6.92
N TYR A 19 -0.47 28.64 7.24
CA TYR A 19 0.51 28.17 6.28
C TYR A 19 -0.17 27.34 5.18
N ILE A 20 -1.02 26.37 5.56
CA ILE A 20 -1.75 25.55 4.59
C ILE A 20 -2.71 26.39 3.75
N ALA A 21 -3.43 27.32 4.36
CA ALA A 21 -4.36 28.20 3.66
C ALA A 21 -3.67 29.13 2.63
N ARG A 22 -2.37 29.42 2.81
CA ARG A 22 -1.57 30.27 1.92
C ARG A 22 -0.66 29.49 0.97
N MET A 23 -0.74 28.15 0.95
CA MET A 23 0.07 27.33 0.04
C MET A 23 -0.22 27.70 -1.42
N ASP A 24 0.82 27.94 -2.19
CA ASP A 24 0.73 27.92 -3.64
C ASP A 24 0.61 26.46 -4.14
N LEU A 25 0.36 26.27 -5.42
CA LEU A 25 0.19 24.95 -6.03
C LEU A 25 1.41 24.05 -5.78
N THR A 26 2.61 24.60 -5.90
CA THR A 26 3.86 23.85 -5.70
C THR A 26 3.99 23.36 -4.26
N SER A 27 3.72 24.24 -3.30
CA SER A 27 3.74 23.91 -1.87
C SER A 27 2.69 22.86 -1.51
N LEU A 28 1.48 22.98 -2.09
CA LEU A 28 0.42 21.97 -1.90
C LEU A 28 0.81 20.60 -2.49
N GLN A 29 1.42 20.57 -3.67
CA GLN A 29 1.95 19.35 -4.28
C GLN A 29 3.05 18.70 -3.43
N GLN A 30 3.95 19.51 -2.85
CA GLN A 30 5.01 19.03 -1.98
C GLN A 30 4.44 18.45 -0.67
N ALA A 31 3.49 19.14 -0.04
CA ALA A 31 2.82 18.67 1.16
C ALA A 31 2.08 17.35 0.91
N THR A 32 1.36 17.26 -0.22
CA THR A 32 0.69 16.02 -0.63
C THR A 32 1.69 14.90 -0.94
N THR A 33 2.85 15.23 -1.51
CA THR A 33 3.93 14.26 -1.72
C THR A 33 4.46 13.71 -0.38
N GLY A 34 4.43 14.51 0.68
CA GLY A 34 4.75 14.07 2.04
C GLY A 34 3.89 12.92 2.53
N LEU A 35 2.60 12.86 2.14
CA LEU A 35 1.69 11.78 2.53
C LEU A 35 2.15 10.40 2.04
N TYR A 36 2.76 10.33 0.85
CA TYR A 36 3.33 9.07 0.35
C TYR A 36 4.54 8.64 1.17
N ASN A 37 5.34 9.61 1.65
CA ASN A 37 6.46 9.30 2.53
C ASN A 37 5.99 8.76 3.89
N ASP A 38 4.83 9.21 4.39
CA ASP A 38 4.23 8.69 5.62
C ASP A 38 3.81 7.21 5.49
N LEU A 39 3.59 6.72 4.28
CA LEU A 39 3.37 5.29 4.01
C LEU A 39 4.67 4.47 4.02
N TRP A 40 5.83 5.12 4.07
CA TRP A 40 7.14 4.50 4.01
C TRP A 40 7.64 4.10 5.40
N ASN A 41 8.22 2.92 5.52
CA ASN A 41 8.79 2.44 6.77
C ASN A 41 10.28 2.09 6.62
N GLY A 42 11.14 3.07 6.78
CA GLY A 42 12.59 2.90 6.81
C GLY A 42 13.14 2.17 5.59
N ASN A 43 13.97 1.16 5.80
CA ASN A 43 14.64 0.41 4.75
C ASN A 43 13.75 -0.60 4.01
N TYR A 44 12.48 -0.70 4.36
CA TYR A 44 11.61 -1.76 3.87
C TYR A 44 10.55 -1.27 2.86
N GLY A 45 10.36 0.03 2.74
CA GLY A 45 9.38 0.61 1.83
C GLY A 45 7.97 0.69 2.41
N PHE A 46 6.96 0.48 1.58
CA PHE A 46 5.57 0.57 1.98
C PHE A 46 5.27 -0.33 3.18
N ASN A 47 5.02 0.28 4.31
CA ASN A 47 4.64 -0.33 5.57
C ASN A 47 4.97 -1.85 5.68
N CYS A 48 6.26 -2.19 5.70
CA CYS A 48 6.74 -3.59 5.66
C CYS A 48 6.18 -4.44 6.80
N ARG A 49 5.73 -3.80 7.87
CA ARG A 49 5.11 -4.47 9.00
C ARG A 49 3.84 -5.19 8.58
N LEU A 50 3.03 -4.55 7.72
CA LEU A 50 1.87 -5.18 7.09
C LEU A 50 2.25 -6.45 6.31
N GLN A 51 3.38 -6.43 5.61
CA GLN A 51 3.83 -7.59 4.83
C GLN A 51 4.25 -8.77 5.72
N ARG A 52 4.80 -8.51 6.91
CA ARG A 52 5.12 -9.56 7.89
C ARG A 52 3.87 -10.25 8.42
N ILE A 53 2.80 -9.52 8.61
CA ILE A 53 1.51 -10.07 9.06
C ILE A 53 0.93 -11.01 7.99
N ASN A 54 1.16 -10.76 6.72
CA ASN A 54 0.62 -11.57 5.61
C ASN A 54 1.20 -13.00 5.52
N VAL A 55 2.19 -13.36 6.34
CA VAL A 55 2.73 -14.72 6.36
C VAL A 55 1.71 -15.79 6.81
N CYS A 56 0.56 -15.38 7.33
CA CYS A 56 -0.54 -16.27 7.67
C CYS A 56 -1.36 -16.75 6.45
N ALA A 57 -1.04 -16.29 5.23
CA ALA A 57 -1.63 -16.83 4.02
C ALA A 57 -1.04 -18.22 3.68
N ASP A 58 -1.82 -19.05 3.00
CA ASP A 58 -1.47 -20.46 2.75
C ASP A 58 -0.33 -20.65 1.74
N ASP A 59 -0.03 -19.63 0.92
CA ASP A 59 0.98 -19.65 -0.15
C ASP A 59 2.43 -19.42 0.36
N ILE A 60 2.57 -18.85 1.55
CA ILE A 60 3.84 -18.48 2.16
C ILE A 60 4.03 -19.24 3.48
N THR A 61 5.27 -19.54 3.81
CA THR A 61 5.68 -20.06 5.10
C THR A 61 6.94 -19.33 5.60
N TYR A 62 7.34 -19.60 6.82
CA TYR A 62 8.53 -19.04 7.42
C TYR A 62 9.63 -20.12 7.58
N ARG A 63 10.87 -19.68 7.71
CA ARG A 63 12.01 -20.55 7.95
C ARG A 63 11.92 -21.26 9.31
N ALA A 64 12.19 -22.56 9.35
CA ALA A 64 12.15 -23.36 10.59
C ALA A 64 13.04 -22.78 11.71
N ALA A 65 14.22 -22.25 11.38
CA ALA A 65 15.12 -21.58 12.33
C ALA A 65 14.52 -20.33 12.99
N LYS A 66 13.42 -19.80 12.47
CA LYS A 66 12.70 -18.63 13.01
C LYS A 66 11.38 -19.02 13.71
N ALA A 67 11.19 -20.30 14.02
CA ALA A 67 9.95 -20.83 14.59
C ALA A 67 9.51 -20.18 15.92
N ASN A 68 10.45 -19.60 16.65
CA ASN A 68 10.20 -18.94 17.95
C ASN A 68 10.07 -17.42 17.86
N ASN A 69 10.09 -16.85 16.66
CA ASN A 69 9.94 -15.41 16.48
C ASN A 69 8.47 -15.02 16.14
N GLU A 70 8.25 -13.72 15.93
CA GLU A 70 6.92 -13.19 15.62
C GLU A 70 6.31 -13.75 14.33
N LEU A 71 7.13 -14.10 13.31
CA LEU A 71 6.63 -14.72 12.08
C LEU A 71 5.93 -16.04 12.33
N ALA A 72 6.47 -16.85 13.25
CA ALA A 72 5.82 -18.09 13.65
C ALA A 72 4.47 -17.85 14.33
N ASN A 73 4.38 -16.79 15.14
CA ASN A 73 3.12 -16.40 15.78
C ASN A 73 2.08 -15.95 14.75
N TYR A 74 2.48 -15.14 13.75
CA TYR A 74 1.58 -14.70 12.66
C TYR A 74 1.11 -15.87 11.81
N TYR A 75 2.01 -16.74 11.40
CA TYR A 75 1.68 -17.91 10.59
C TYR A 75 0.70 -18.85 11.30
N ARG A 76 0.90 -19.07 12.59
CA ARG A 76 0.08 -19.98 13.40
C ARG A 76 -1.15 -19.31 14.02
N LEU A 77 -1.32 -18.01 13.86
CA LEU A 77 -2.38 -17.22 14.48
C LEU A 77 -2.45 -17.45 16.00
N THR A 78 -1.30 -17.42 16.67
CA THR A 78 -1.23 -17.73 18.10
C THR A 78 -1.72 -16.55 18.97
N PRO A 79 -2.19 -16.83 20.20
CA PRO A 79 -2.61 -15.79 21.15
C PRO A 79 -1.44 -14.90 21.67
N ASN A 80 -0.20 -15.18 21.27
CA ASN A 80 0.95 -14.35 21.60
C ASN A 80 0.99 -13.01 20.82
N ILE A 81 0.14 -12.85 19.82
CA ILE A 81 -0.04 -11.57 19.12
C ILE A 81 -0.87 -10.65 20.02
N THR A 82 -0.25 -9.61 20.55
CA THR A 82 -0.90 -8.65 21.46
C THR A 82 -0.99 -7.27 20.81
N ALA A 83 -1.81 -6.39 21.39
CA ALA A 83 -1.93 -5.00 20.94
C ALA A 83 -0.60 -4.21 21.01
N ASN A 84 0.35 -4.64 21.83
CA ASN A 84 1.69 -4.04 21.93
C ASN A 84 2.68 -4.59 20.90
N ASN A 85 2.25 -5.52 20.03
CA ASN A 85 3.11 -6.03 18.98
C ASN A 85 3.56 -4.89 18.04
N ALA A 86 4.87 -4.78 17.82
CA ALA A 86 5.46 -3.67 17.08
C ALA A 86 4.97 -3.57 15.63
N ASP A 87 4.68 -4.69 14.98
CA ASP A 87 4.23 -4.69 13.58
C ASP A 87 2.81 -4.11 13.47
N TYR A 88 1.90 -4.52 14.35
CA TYR A 88 0.54 -3.97 14.38
C TYR A 88 0.53 -2.50 14.83
N LYS A 89 1.27 -2.17 15.91
CA LYS A 89 1.35 -0.79 16.39
C LYS A 89 1.88 0.16 15.33
N THR A 90 3.00 -0.17 14.69
CA THR A 90 3.59 0.69 13.66
C THR A 90 2.67 0.83 12.45
N THR A 91 1.99 -0.23 12.03
CA THR A 91 1.01 -0.17 10.93
C THR A 91 -0.13 0.80 11.25
N TRP A 92 -0.67 0.72 12.47
CA TRP A 92 -1.70 1.63 12.95
C TRP A 92 -1.23 3.09 12.92
N GLU A 93 -0.08 3.36 13.54
CA GLU A 93 0.47 4.73 13.66
C GLU A 93 0.74 5.37 12.29
N LEU A 94 1.32 4.64 11.35
CA LEU A 94 1.64 5.16 10.02
C LEU A 94 0.37 5.51 9.23
N PHE A 95 -0.64 4.64 9.21
CA PHE A 95 -1.86 4.95 8.49
C PHE A 95 -2.65 6.10 9.12
N PHE A 96 -2.70 6.20 10.46
CA PHE A 96 -3.32 7.35 11.11
C PHE A 96 -2.53 8.65 10.90
N THR A 97 -1.20 8.59 10.76
CA THR A 97 -0.40 9.76 10.37
C THR A 97 -0.82 10.26 8.99
N VAL A 98 -0.98 9.35 8.00
CA VAL A 98 -1.49 9.72 6.67
C VAL A 98 -2.89 10.35 6.75
N ILE A 99 -3.80 9.74 7.52
CA ILE A 99 -5.16 10.25 7.70
C ILE A 99 -5.15 11.67 8.27
N ASN A 100 -4.40 11.89 9.35
CA ASN A 100 -4.32 13.21 10.01
C ASN A 100 -3.73 14.27 9.07
N ASN A 101 -2.63 13.97 8.39
CA ASN A 101 -2.00 14.90 7.46
C ASN A 101 -2.88 15.16 6.22
N ALA A 102 -3.57 14.15 5.70
CA ALA A 102 -4.54 14.32 4.62
C ALA A 102 -5.72 15.21 5.06
N ASN A 103 -6.25 15.00 6.27
CA ASN A 103 -7.32 15.84 6.82
C ASN A 103 -6.92 17.32 6.90
N LYS A 104 -5.70 17.63 7.34
CA LYS A 104 -5.19 19.00 7.37
C LYS A 104 -5.23 19.66 5.99
N LEU A 105 -4.73 18.97 4.97
CA LEU A 105 -4.76 19.51 3.60
C LEU A 105 -6.19 19.66 3.08
N ILE A 106 -7.02 18.66 3.26
CA ILE A 106 -8.42 18.65 2.78
C ILE A 106 -9.25 19.78 3.42
N ASN A 107 -9.07 20.00 4.73
CA ASN A 107 -9.94 20.92 5.48
C ASN A 107 -9.43 22.38 5.48
N LYS A 108 -8.12 22.60 5.25
CA LYS A 108 -7.51 23.93 5.41
C LYS A 108 -6.98 24.56 4.11
N ALA A 109 -6.81 23.78 3.02
CA ALA A 109 -6.41 24.35 1.75
C ALA A 109 -7.50 25.27 1.20
N VAL A 110 -7.10 26.46 0.77
CA VAL A 110 -7.99 27.47 0.17
C VAL A 110 -7.80 27.45 -1.35
N LEU A 111 -8.89 27.26 -2.07
CA LEU A 111 -8.87 27.28 -3.53
C LEU A 111 -8.71 28.72 -4.03
N PRO A 112 -7.87 28.96 -5.06
CA PRO A 112 -7.74 30.26 -5.68
C PRO A 112 -9.02 30.64 -6.46
N GLU A 113 -9.20 31.93 -6.73
CA GLU A 113 -10.36 32.45 -7.49
C GLU A 113 -10.30 32.07 -8.98
N ASP A 114 -9.11 31.92 -9.55
CA ASP A 114 -8.95 31.46 -10.94
C ASP A 114 -9.39 30.01 -11.07
N ALA A 115 -10.43 29.76 -11.88
CA ALA A 115 -11.04 28.45 -12.04
C ALA A 115 -10.08 27.38 -12.58
N THR A 116 -9.13 27.75 -13.43
CA THR A 116 -8.14 26.81 -13.99
C THR A 116 -7.14 26.39 -12.92
N LEU A 117 -6.68 27.34 -12.13
CA LEU A 117 -5.76 27.09 -11.04
C LEU A 117 -6.48 26.32 -9.90
N ALA A 118 -7.73 26.71 -9.56
CA ALA A 118 -8.56 26.00 -8.58
C ALA A 118 -8.69 24.52 -8.93
N LYS A 119 -8.93 24.19 -10.20
CA LYS A 119 -8.99 22.79 -10.65
C LYS A 119 -7.68 22.03 -10.40
N GLN A 120 -6.53 22.68 -10.60
CA GLN A 120 -5.24 22.05 -10.32
C GLN A 120 -5.05 21.77 -8.81
N TYR A 121 -5.54 22.66 -7.94
CA TYR A 121 -5.57 22.43 -6.49
C TYR A 121 -6.48 21.27 -6.15
N GLU A 122 -7.66 21.21 -6.74
CA GLU A 122 -8.62 20.11 -6.54
C GLU A 122 -8.03 18.77 -6.97
N GLU A 123 -7.31 18.70 -8.09
CA GLU A 123 -6.61 17.49 -8.54
C GLU A 123 -5.57 17.02 -7.51
N VAL A 124 -4.81 17.92 -6.91
CA VAL A 124 -3.85 17.62 -5.85
C VAL A 124 -4.56 17.16 -4.56
N LEU A 125 -5.65 17.82 -4.18
CA LEU A 125 -6.47 17.42 -3.04
C LEU A 125 -7.12 16.03 -3.27
N GLY A 126 -7.42 15.70 -4.52
CA GLY A 126 -7.88 14.36 -4.91
C GLY A 126 -6.92 13.25 -4.48
N GLU A 127 -5.60 13.51 -4.51
CA GLU A 127 -4.59 12.57 -3.98
C GLU A 127 -4.71 12.41 -2.45
N ALA A 128 -4.94 13.51 -1.71
CA ALA A 128 -5.14 13.45 -0.26
C ALA A 128 -6.41 12.66 0.11
N TYR A 129 -7.51 12.87 -0.62
CA TYR A 129 -8.73 12.08 -0.46
C TYR A 129 -8.50 10.60 -0.75
N PHE A 130 -7.77 10.28 -1.82
CA PHE A 130 -7.41 8.90 -2.16
C PHE A 130 -6.63 8.23 -1.03
N LEU A 131 -5.57 8.88 -0.54
CA LEU A 131 -4.71 8.34 0.51
C LEU A 131 -5.43 8.19 1.84
N ARG A 132 -6.35 9.11 2.18
CA ARG A 132 -7.22 8.96 3.35
C ARG A 132 -8.14 7.76 3.24
N GLY A 133 -8.84 7.63 2.11
CA GLY A 133 -9.73 6.49 1.86
C GLY A 133 -8.99 5.15 1.87
N LEU A 134 -7.84 5.08 1.20
CA LEU A 134 -6.96 3.91 1.17
C LEU A 134 -6.48 3.54 2.58
N SER A 135 -6.03 4.51 3.38
CA SER A 135 -5.53 4.27 4.74
C SER A 135 -6.62 3.71 5.65
N TYR A 136 -7.82 4.28 5.63
CA TYR A 136 -8.96 3.73 6.35
C TYR A 136 -9.35 2.34 5.86
N PHE A 137 -9.28 2.08 4.55
CA PHE A 137 -9.60 0.79 3.97
C PHE A 137 -8.62 -0.32 4.41
N TYR A 138 -7.32 -0.02 4.56
CA TYR A 138 -6.36 -0.94 5.16
C TYR A 138 -6.65 -1.15 6.65
N LEU A 139 -6.82 -0.08 7.41
CA LEU A 139 -7.04 -0.13 8.86
C LEU A 139 -8.29 -0.94 9.24
N VAL A 140 -9.43 -0.68 8.58
CA VAL A 140 -10.70 -1.35 8.93
C VAL A 140 -10.66 -2.86 8.70
N ARG A 141 -9.94 -3.31 7.67
CA ARG A 141 -9.76 -4.74 7.38
C ARG A 141 -8.83 -5.45 8.35
N MET A 142 -7.91 -4.70 8.98
CA MET A 142 -6.96 -5.26 9.94
C MET A 142 -7.43 -5.20 11.39
N TYR A 143 -8.11 -4.10 11.76
CA TYR A 143 -8.41 -3.79 13.16
C TYR A 143 -9.90 -3.76 13.50
N GLY A 144 -10.76 -3.91 12.51
CA GLY A 144 -12.21 -3.79 12.71
C GLY A 144 -12.64 -2.35 13.00
N ASP A 145 -13.38 -2.15 14.09
CA ASP A 145 -13.84 -0.82 14.50
C ASP A 145 -12.67 0.13 14.78
N LEU A 146 -12.78 1.37 14.33
CA LEU A 146 -11.70 2.37 14.34
C LEU A 146 -12.18 3.72 14.90
N PRO A 147 -11.29 4.56 15.46
CA PRO A 147 -11.57 5.98 15.60
C PRO A 147 -11.89 6.63 14.25
N LEU A 148 -12.97 7.38 14.18
CA LEU A 148 -13.34 8.16 12.99
C LEU A 148 -12.80 9.58 13.16
N ILE A 149 -11.78 9.94 12.38
CA ILE A 149 -11.11 11.24 12.41
C ILE A 149 -11.18 11.83 11.00
N LEU A 150 -12.03 12.80 10.78
CA LEU A 150 -12.21 13.52 9.52
C LEU A 150 -11.79 15.00 9.62
N THR A 151 -11.73 15.52 10.85
CA THR A 151 -11.28 16.87 11.19
C THR A 151 -10.31 16.82 12.36
N GLU A 152 -9.65 17.94 12.67
CA GLU A 152 -8.77 18.02 13.86
C GLU A 152 -9.56 17.99 15.18
N GLU A 153 -10.79 18.52 15.16
CA GLU A 153 -11.67 18.51 16.31
C GLU A 153 -12.10 17.08 16.70
N ASP A 154 -12.11 16.17 15.75
CA ASP A 154 -12.39 14.75 16.01
C ASP A 154 -11.27 14.08 16.81
N ALA A 155 -10.04 14.61 16.78
CA ALA A 155 -8.88 13.99 17.39
C ALA A 155 -8.82 14.28 18.91
N ALA A 156 -9.43 13.40 19.70
CA ALA A 156 -9.37 13.44 21.16
C ALA A 156 -8.53 12.31 21.75
N THR A 157 -8.00 12.49 22.96
CA THR A 157 -7.13 11.51 23.63
C THR A 157 -7.79 10.15 23.88
N ASN A 158 -9.12 10.12 24.04
CA ASN A 158 -9.90 8.92 24.37
C ASN A 158 -11.07 8.76 23.38
N MET A 159 -10.78 8.69 22.07
CA MET A 159 -11.81 8.48 21.08
C MET A 159 -12.41 7.09 21.17
N PRO A 160 -13.74 6.96 21.10
CA PRO A 160 -14.39 5.68 20.95
C PRO A 160 -14.08 5.07 19.57
N ARG A 161 -14.21 3.77 19.46
CA ARG A 161 -14.21 3.10 18.16
C ARG A 161 -15.55 3.27 17.48
N THR A 162 -15.52 3.63 16.22
CA THR A 162 -16.69 3.69 15.31
C THR A 162 -16.83 2.34 14.62
N ALA A 163 -18.04 1.86 14.47
CA ALA A 163 -18.32 0.56 13.86
C ALA A 163 -17.80 0.47 12.42
N VAL A 164 -17.40 -0.72 11.99
CA VAL A 164 -16.88 -0.98 10.63
C VAL A 164 -17.80 -0.40 9.56
N ALA A 165 -19.11 -0.61 9.66
CA ALA A 165 -20.08 -0.10 8.68
C ALA A 165 -20.02 1.43 8.54
N ASP A 166 -19.95 2.14 9.67
CA ASP A 166 -19.89 3.60 9.69
C ASP A 166 -18.54 4.13 9.16
N ILE A 167 -17.44 3.41 9.39
CA ILE A 167 -16.15 3.75 8.79
C ILE A 167 -16.21 3.67 7.26
N TYR A 168 -16.84 2.63 6.70
CA TYR A 168 -17.07 2.58 5.26
C TYR A 168 -17.93 3.72 4.77
N ASP A 169 -19.06 3.97 5.43
CA ASP A 169 -20.07 4.92 4.97
C ASP A 169 -19.64 6.39 5.15
N GLN A 170 -18.82 6.72 6.18
CA GLN A 170 -18.44 8.09 6.51
C GLN A 170 -16.98 8.46 6.09
N ALA A 171 -16.08 7.50 6.02
CA ALA A 171 -14.67 7.77 5.68
C ALA A 171 -14.25 7.18 4.34
N ILE A 172 -14.40 5.86 4.12
CA ILE A 172 -13.81 5.17 2.97
C ILE A 172 -14.54 5.57 1.68
N ILE A 173 -15.83 5.30 1.60
CA ILE A 173 -16.61 5.52 0.37
C ILE A 173 -16.67 7.01 0.00
N PRO A 174 -16.93 7.96 0.91
CA PRO A 174 -16.92 9.37 0.57
C PRO A 174 -15.55 9.86 0.11
N SER A 175 -14.46 9.42 0.76
CA SER A 175 -13.10 9.82 0.35
C SER A 175 -12.75 9.30 -1.03
N LEU A 176 -13.02 8.01 -1.31
CA LEU A 176 -12.72 7.42 -2.62
C LEU A 176 -13.59 8.00 -3.73
N LYS A 177 -14.88 8.26 -3.48
CA LYS A 177 -15.76 8.96 -4.44
C LYS A 177 -15.26 10.36 -4.75
N LYS A 178 -14.83 11.11 -3.73
CA LYS A 178 -14.28 12.44 -3.92
C LYS A 178 -12.95 12.39 -4.69
N ALA A 179 -12.10 11.41 -4.43
CA ALA A 179 -10.90 11.18 -5.22
C ALA A 179 -11.23 10.87 -6.69
N VAL A 180 -12.22 10.03 -6.97
CA VAL A 180 -12.68 9.76 -8.36
C VAL A 180 -13.17 11.02 -9.07
N GLU A 181 -13.88 11.90 -8.34
CA GLU A 181 -14.38 13.18 -8.88
C GLU A 181 -13.23 14.15 -9.23
N LEU A 182 -12.24 14.26 -8.35
CA LEU A 182 -11.20 15.29 -8.44
C LEU A 182 -9.98 14.86 -9.26
N LEU A 183 -9.60 13.58 -9.20
CA LEU A 183 -8.39 13.10 -9.86
C LEU A 183 -8.53 13.09 -11.39
N PRO A 184 -7.48 13.49 -12.11
CA PRO A 184 -7.44 13.42 -13.56
C PRO A 184 -7.29 11.97 -14.05
N THR A 185 -7.62 11.73 -15.32
CA THR A 185 -7.42 10.43 -15.97
C THR A 185 -5.96 10.04 -16.13
N LYS A 186 -5.06 11.03 -16.23
CA LYS A 186 -3.61 10.86 -16.17
C LYS A 186 -3.11 11.31 -14.82
N SER A 187 -2.32 10.49 -14.15
CA SER A 187 -1.73 10.87 -12.87
C SER A 187 -0.78 12.07 -12.99
N ARG A 188 -0.64 12.86 -11.94
CA ARG A 188 0.23 14.05 -11.88
C ARG A 188 1.69 13.74 -12.22
N SER A 189 2.21 12.60 -11.77
CA SER A 189 3.58 12.16 -12.07
C SER A 189 3.76 11.61 -13.49
N GLY A 190 2.69 11.30 -14.21
CA GLY A 190 2.72 10.56 -15.46
C GLY A 190 2.97 9.07 -15.29
N PHE A 191 3.13 8.58 -14.06
CA PHE A 191 3.40 7.19 -13.69
C PHE A 191 2.42 6.72 -12.61
N SER A 192 2.46 5.44 -12.28
CA SER A 192 1.64 4.85 -11.20
C SER A 192 2.08 5.29 -9.78
N SER A 193 3.11 6.14 -9.64
CA SER A 193 3.58 6.65 -8.34
C SER A 193 2.65 7.69 -7.70
N THR A 194 1.76 8.30 -8.47
CA THR A 194 0.62 9.09 -7.97
C THR A 194 -0.68 8.53 -8.57
N PRO A 195 -1.80 8.56 -7.84
CA PRO A 195 -3.04 7.98 -8.31
C PRO A 195 -3.64 8.81 -9.46
N SER A 196 -4.27 8.12 -10.38
CA SER A 196 -5.23 8.69 -11.32
C SER A 196 -6.66 8.41 -10.85
N LYS A 197 -7.64 8.97 -11.55
CA LYS A 197 -9.06 8.61 -11.38
C LYS A 197 -9.27 7.10 -11.38
N TRP A 198 -8.59 6.38 -12.26
CA TRP A 198 -8.72 4.93 -12.40
C TRP A 198 -8.21 4.16 -11.19
N ALA A 199 -7.15 4.65 -10.55
CA ALA A 199 -6.66 4.10 -9.30
C ALA A 199 -7.67 4.26 -8.16
N ALA A 200 -8.32 5.43 -8.08
CA ALA A 200 -9.37 5.68 -7.09
C ALA A 200 -10.62 4.82 -7.34
N GLU A 201 -11.04 4.67 -8.60
CA GLU A 201 -12.15 3.76 -8.97
C GLU A 201 -11.83 2.30 -8.64
N ALA A 202 -10.59 1.84 -8.86
CA ALA A 202 -10.20 0.48 -8.50
C ALA A 202 -10.27 0.23 -6.99
N CYS A 203 -9.79 1.17 -6.18
CA CYS A 203 -9.94 1.10 -4.72
C CYS A 203 -11.43 1.16 -4.29
N LEU A 204 -12.25 1.96 -4.97
CA LEU A 204 -13.68 2.04 -4.71
C LEU A 204 -14.39 0.73 -5.05
N ALA A 205 -14.05 0.09 -6.17
CA ALA A 205 -14.58 -1.22 -6.54
C ALA A 205 -14.20 -2.29 -5.52
N ASP A 206 -12.94 -2.31 -5.04
CA ASP A 206 -12.49 -3.24 -4.00
C ASP A 206 -13.21 -2.97 -2.66
N ALA A 207 -13.43 -1.71 -2.29
CA ALA A 207 -14.22 -1.36 -1.11
C ALA A 207 -15.66 -1.88 -1.21
N TYR A 208 -16.33 -1.69 -2.34
CA TYR A 208 -17.69 -2.23 -2.56
C TYR A 208 -17.71 -3.76 -2.50
N MET A 209 -16.75 -4.43 -3.15
CA MET A 209 -16.64 -5.89 -3.12
C MET A 209 -16.44 -6.40 -1.69
N THR A 210 -15.62 -5.72 -0.90
CA THR A 210 -15.40 -6.06 0.51
C THR A 210 -16.67 -5.85 1.35
N MET A 211 -17.40 -4.75 1.14
CA MET A 211 -18.68 -4.50 1.82
C MET A 211 -19.76 -5.53 1.45
N ALA A 212 -19.76 -6.02 0.22
CA ALA A 212 -20.69 -7.06 -0.23
C ALA A 212 -20.49 -8.38 0.53
N GLY A 213 -19.23 -8.73 0.84
CA GLY A 213 -18.85 -9.92 1.57
C GLY A 213 -18.80 -9.74 3.08
N TRP A 214 -18.05 -10.63 3.74
CA TRP A 214 -17.82 -10.55 5.18
C TRP A 214 -16.94 -9.33 5.55
N PRO A 215 -17.16 -8.65 6.72
CA PRO A 215 -18.18 -8.94 7.74
C PRO A 215 -19.55 -8.30 7.48
N LEU A 216 -19.64 -7.28 6.61
CA LEU A 216 -20.85 -6.45 6.44
C LEU A 216 -21.98 -7.17 5.72
N LYS A 217 -21.66 -8.07 4.81
CA LYS A 217 -22.62 -8.90 4.06
C LYS A 217 -23.71 -8.07 3.35
N LYS A 218 -23.34 -6.92 2.76
CA LYS A 218 -24.26 -6.06 2.02
C LYS A 218 -24.81 -6.73 0.74
N GLY A 219 -24.20 -7.84 0.29
CA GLY A 219 -24.74 -8.74 -0.71
C GLY A 219 -24.75 -8.19 -2.13
N GLN A 220 -25.75 -8.62 -2.93
CA GLN A 220 -25.81 -8.45 -4.38
C GLN A 220 -25.73 -6.99 -4.84
N GLU A 221 -26.33 -6.07 -4.13
CA GLU A 221 -26.28 -4.64 -4.47
C GLU A 221 -24.83 -4.14 -4.56
N TYR A 222 -24.03 -4.45 -3.55
CA TYR A 222 -22.63 -4.02 -3.48
C TYR A 222 -21.71 -4.80 -4.43
N TYR A 223 -22.00 -6.07 -4.70
CA TYR A 223 -21.32 -6.78 -5.81
C TYR A 223 -21.60 -6.12 -7.16
N SER A 224 -22.83 -5.67 -7.39
CA SER A 224 -23.20 -4.96 -8.62
C SER A 224 -22.50 -3.60 -8.73
N LEU A 225 -22.38 -2.86 -7.61
CA LEU A 225 -21.61 -1.60 -7.57
C LEU A 225 -20.13 -1.84 -7.89
N ALA A 226 -19.51 -2.87 -7.29
CA ALA A 226 -18.13 -3.24 -7.56
C ALA A 226 -17.93 -3.60 -9.04
N ALA A 227 -18.77 -4.46 -9.59
CA ALA A 227 -18.69 -4.88 -10.99
C ALA A 227 -18.88 -3.71 -11.96
N THR A 228 -19.84 -2.81 -11.70
CA THR A 228 -20.07 -1.64 -12.54
C THR A 228 -18.88 -0.68 -12.50
N THR A 229 -18.31 -0.44 -11.33
CA THR A 229 -17.13 0.42 -11.16
C THR A 229 -15.91 -0.19 -11.87
N ALA A 230 -15.65 -1.49 -11.69
CA ALA A 230 -14.57 -2.19 -12.38
C ALA A 230 -14.76 -2.18 -13.91
N LYS A 231 -16.00 -2.40 -14.38
CA LYS A 231 -16.31 -2.34 -15.81
C LYS A 231 -16.04 -0.95 -16.42
N ASN A 232 -16.32 0.13 -15.67
CA ASN A 232 -16.01 1.48 -16.13
C ASN A 232 -14.50 1.67 -16.39
N ILE A 233 -13.64 1.12 -15.53
CA ILE A 233 -12.19 1.14 -15.72
C ILE A 233 -11.81 0.37 -17.00
N ILE A 234 -12.30 -0.85 -17.15
CA ILE A 234 -12.01 -1.72 -18.30
C ILE A 234 -12.39 -1.04 -19.62
N ASP A 235 -13.57 -0.45 -19.68
CA ASP A 235 -14.12 0.13 -20.90
C ASP A 235 -13.49 1.49 -21.27
N ASN A 236 -13.06 2.28 -20.29
CA ASN A 236 -12.76 3.71 -20.49
C ASN A 236 -11.34 4.15 -20.14
N SER A 237 -10.55 3.33 -19.45
CA SER A 237 -9.21 3.75 -19.00
C SER A 237 -8.16 3.71 -20.11
N GLY A 238 -8.33 2.84 -21.09
CA GLY A 238 -7.29 2.51 -22.07
C GLY A 238 -6.15 1.66 -21.51
N LEU A 239 -6.26 1.24 -20.24
CA LEU A 239 -5.31 0.32 -19.62
C LEU A 239 -5.56 -1.12 -20.11
N TYR A 240 -4.52 -1.92 -20.11
CA TYR A 240 -4.59 -3.33 -20.52
C TYR A 240 -3.64 -4.19 -19.70
N LEU A 241 -3.95 -5.48 -19.60
CA LEU A 241 -3.10 -6.43 -18.90
C LEU A 241 -1.84 -6.71 -19.73
N THR A 242 -0.71 -6.83 -19.06
CA THR A 242 0.56 -7.22 -19.68
C THR A 242 0.43 -8.66 -20.21
N GLU A 243 0.83 -8.89 -21.46
CA GLU A 243 0.66 -10.20 -22.13
C GLU A 243 1.42 -11.31 -21.39
N SER A 244 2.65 -11.05 -20.95
CA SER A 244 3.46 -11.99 -20.19
C SER A 244 3.51 -11.56 -18.73
N TYR A 245 3.22 -12.49 -17.84
CA TYR A 245 3.33 -12.26 -16.40
C TYR A 245 4.77 -11.89 -15.97
N ALA A 246 5.78 -12.49 -16.61
CA ALA A 246 7.18 -12.21 -16.35
C ALA A 246 7.55 -10.76 -16.68
N GLU A 247 7.05 -10.20 -17.80
CA GLU A 247 7.35 -8.83 -18.21
C GLU A 247 6.90 -7.79 -17.18
N LEU A 248 5.81 -8.05 -16.47
CA LEU A 248 5.30 -7.17 -15.42
C LEU A 248 6.32 -6.95 -14.28
N TRP A 249 7.16 -7.95 -14.00
CA TRP A 249 8.09 -7.93 -12.86
C TRP A 249 9.51 -7.53 -13.23
N LYS A 250 9.84 -7.37 -14.51
CA LYS A 250 11.14 -6.89 -14.94
C LYS A 250 11.35 -5.44 -14.53
N GLU A 251 12.54 -5.14 -14.02
CA GLU A 251 12.87 -3.79 -13.55
C GLU A 251 12.70 -2.73 -14.64
N ALA A 252 13.05 -3.05 -15.89
CA ALA A 252 12.90 -2.15 -17.02
C ALA A 252 11.44 -1.74 -17.30
N ASN A 253 10.48 -2.60 -16.96
CA ASN A 253 9.06 -2.41 -17.28
C ASN A 253 8.23 -1.86 -16.13
N LYS A 254 8.76 -1.87 -14.90
CA LYS A 254 7.99 -1.57 -13.68
C LYS A 254 7.30 -0.20 -13.66
N GLU A 255 7.93 0.81 -14.27
CA GLU A 255 7.38 2.16 -14.32
C GLU A 255 6.40 2.35 -15.51
N GLN A 256 6.43 1.43 -16.48
CA GLN A 256 5.66 1.50 -17.71
C GLN A 256 4.56 0.45 -17.81
N ALA A 257 4.42 -0.41 -16.80
CA ALA A 257 3.40 -1.45 -16.81
C ALA A 257 2.00 -0.86 -16.81
N ASN A 258 1.28 -1.01 -17.94
CA ASN A 258 -0.03 -0.41 -18.14
C ASN A 258 -1.11 -0.90 -17.18
N GLU A 259 -0.96 -2.08 -16.59
CA GLU A 259 -1.92 -2.63 -15.64
C GLU A 259 -1.75 -2.09 -14.22
N VAL A 260 -0.65 -1.38 -13.91
CA VAL A 260 -0.39 -0.85 -12.57
C VAL A 260 -0.96 0.56 -12.47
N MET A 261 -2.06 0.72 -11.75
CA MET A 261 -2.75 1.99 -11.61
C MET A 261 -2.21 2.86 -10.46
N PHE A 262 -1.75 2.24 -9.39
CA PHE A 262 -1.08 2.92 -8.28
C PHE A 262 -0.12 1.98 -7.56
N ALA A 263 1.09 2.48 -7.31
CA ALA A 263 2.13 1.74 -6.59
C ALA A 263 3.11 2.67 -5.88
N ILE A 264 3.66 2.23 -4.77
CA ILE A 264 4.80 2.89 -4.13
C ILE A 264 6.07 2.43 -4.82
N HIS A 265 6.75 3.37 -5.49
CA HIS A 265 7.96 3.10 -6.25
C HIS A 265 9.19 3.14 -5.35
N HIS A 266 10.07 2.17 -5.52
CA HIS A 266 11.36 2.07 -4.85
C HIS A 266 12.49 2.34 -5.84
N ASN A 267 13.48 3.15 -5.46
CA ASN A 267 14.59 3.48 -6.33
C ASN A 267 15.90 3.58 -5.54
N ALA A 268 16.84 2.65 -5.82
CA ALA A 268 18.12 2.61 -5.13
C ALA A 268 18.98 3.85 -5.39
N LYS A 269 18.92 4.43 -6.60
CA LYS A 269 19.69 5.63 -6.95
C LYS A 269 19.22 6.86 -6.18
N LEU A 270 17.92 6.92 -5.86
CA LEU A 270 17.31 7.98 -5.05
C LEU A 270 17.34 7.67 -3.54
N LYS A 271 18.02 6.59 -3.13
CA LYS A 271 18.09 6.12 -1.73
C LYS A 271 16.72 5.77 -1.12
N THR A 272 15.75 5.46 -1.96
CA THR A 272 14.42 4.99 -1.57
C THR A 272 14.25 3.50 -1.88
N ALA A 273 15.33 2.72 -1.79
CA ALA A 273 15.29 1.29 -2.02
C ALA A 273 14.62 0.54 -0.86
N SER A 274 13.95 -0.56 -1.19
CA SER A 274 13.41 -1.49 -0.22
C SER A 274 14.33 -2.70 -0.06
N ASN A 275 14.67 -3.04 1.17
CA ASN A 275 15.37 -4.29 1.50
C ASN A 275 14.42 -5.50 1.59
N TYR A 276 13.13 -5.31 1.32
CA TYR A 276 12.12 -6.33 1.52
C TYR A 276 12.39 -7.60 0.69
N GLY A 277 12.93 -7.45 -0.51
CA GLY A 277 13.32 -8.59 -1.35
C GLY A 277 14.29 -9.56 -0.68
N LYS A 278 15.20 -9.07 0.22
CA LYS A 278 16.10 -9.93 0.99
C LYS A 278 15.39 -10.95 1.88
N SER A 279 14.21 -10.62 2.36
CA SER A 279 13.41 -11.51 3.20
C SER A 279 13.00 -12.79 2.47
N TYR A 280 12.95 -12.76 1.14
CA TYR A 280 12.54 -13.88 0.30
C TYR A 280 13.70 -14.72 -0.26
N TYR A 281 14.95 -14.26 -0.13
CA TYR A 281 16.10 -15.03 -0.60
C TYR A 281 16.58 -16.01 0.47
N PRO A 282 16.95 -17.25 0.06
CA PRO A 282 17.51 -18.25 0.96
C PRO A 282 18.77 -17.74 1.67
N ALA A 283 19.03 -18.25 2.87
CA ALA A 283 20.20 -17.86 3.64
C ALA A 283 21.53 -18.31 3.00
N ASP A 284 21.50 -19.39 2.25
CA ASP A 284 22.64 -19.98 1.53
C ASP A 284 22.77 -19.49 0.08
N PHE A 285 21.85 -18.64 -0.38
CA PHE A 285 21.88 -17.99 -1.68
C PHE A 285 23.06 -17.01 -1.80
N ILE A 286 23.55 -16.77 -3.00
CA ILE A 286 24.62 -15.80 -3.22
C ILE A 286 24.10 -14.59 -4.02
N PRO A 287 24.14 -13.42 -3.37
CA PRO A 287 24.47 -13.09 -1.98
C PRO A 287 23.35 -13.47 -1.00
N ALA A 288 23.73 -13.81 0.23
CA ALA A 288 22.82 -14.34 1.24
C ALA A 288 21.61 -13.43 1.50
N GLY A 289 20.42 -14.03 1.51
CA GLY A 289 19.17 -13.40 1.95
C GLY A 289 18.96 -13.48 3.46
N TRP A 290 17.89 -12.86 3.92
CA TRP A 290 17.46 -12.98 5.32
C TRP A 290 16.64 -14.25 5.59
N ALA A 291 16.11 -14.87 4.53
CA ALA A 291 15.35 -16.10 4.61
C ALA A 291 14.20 -16.03 5.63
N ASP A 292 13.45 -14.92 5.61
CA ASP A 292 12.28 -14.77 6.48
C ASP A 292 11.09 -15.58 5.95
N TYR A 293 10.92 -15.57 4.62
CA TYR A 293 9.77 -16.16 3.93
C TYR A 293 10.21 -17.15 2.86
N TYR A 294 9.45 -18.21 2.74
CA TYR A 294 9.54 -19.22 1.69
C TYR A 294 8.16 -19.50 1.12
N GLY A 295 8.09 -20.11 -0.04
CA GLY A 295 6.85 -20.72 -0.52
C GLY A 295 6.44 -21.88 0.38
N ASN A 296 5.15 -21.99 0.67
CA ASN A 296 4.61 -23.20 1.27
C ASN A 296 4.74 -24.34 0.27
N GLU A 297 5.43 -25.43 0.63
CA GLU A 297 5.72 -26.52 -0.29
C GLU A 297 4.46 -27.21 -0.81
N ALA A 298 3.47 -27.45 0.07
CA ALA A 298 2.22 -28.08 -0.34
C ALA A 298 1.45 -27.20 -1.32
N PHE A 299 1.43 -25.89 -1.08
CA PHE A 299 0.82 -24.94 -2.01
C PHE A 299 1.55 -24.93 -3.36
N TYR A 300 2.89 -24.84 -3.35
CA TYR A 300 3.71 -24.89 -4.56
C TYR A 300 3.47 -26.16 -5.39
N LEU A 301 3.45 -27.31 -4.75
CA LEU A 301 3.25 -28.59 -5.45
C LEU A 301 1.86 -28.71 -6.08
N ASN A 302 0.84 -28.12 -5.47
CA ASN A 302 -0.53 -28.09 -5.97
C ASN A 302 -0.86 -26.90 -6.87
N TYR A 303 0.08 -25.94 -7.01
CA TYR A 303 -0.12 -24.77 -7.87
C TYR A 303 -0.20 -25.21 -9.33
N PRO A 304 -1.11 -24.63 -10.14
CA PRO A 304 -1.15 -24.90 -11.58
C PRO A 304 0.21 -24.69 -12.25
N ASP A 305 0.54 -25.56 -13.19
CA ASP A 305 1.82 -25.49 -13.91
C ASP A 305 1.73 -24.47 -15.03
N ASP A 306 1.88 -23.21 -14.68
CA ASP A 306 1.76 -22.05 -15.55
C ASP A 306 2.94 -21.07 -15.41
N GLU A 307 2.93 -19.99 -16.18
CA GLU A 307 3.95 -18.94 -16.14
C GLU A 307 4.07 -18.31 -14.75
N ARG A 308 2.98 -18.18 -14.00
CA ARG A 308 2.98 -17.60 -12.65
C ARG A 308 3.75 -18.47 -11.66
N LYS A 309 3.54 -19.79 -11.73
CA LYS A 309 4.31 -20.75 -10.90
C LYS A 309 5.80 -20.65 -11.20
N ALA A 310 6.14 -20.71 -12.48
CA ALA A 310 7.54 -20.64 -12.93
C ALA A 310 8.23 -19.34 -12.52
N TRP A 311 7.51 -18.21 -12.52
CA TRP A 311 8.06 -16.91 -12.18
C TRP A 311 8.09 -16.65 -10.66
N ASN A 312 7.06 -17.06 -9.92
CA ASN A 312 6.94 -16.75 -8.50
C ASN A 312 7.82 -17.60 -7.59
N TYR A 313 8.22 -18.79 -8.05
CA TYR A 313 8.98 -19.72 -7.24
C TYR A 313 10.36 -20.01 -7.84
N MET A 314 11.38 -20.01 -7.00
CA MET A 314 12.74 -20.45 -7.32
C MET A 314 12.96 -21.80 -6.63
N THR A 315 13.26 -22.81 -7.42
CA THR A 315 13.41 -24.18 -6.95
C THR A 315 14.85 -24.67 -6.95
N GLU A 316 15.76 -23.85 -7.49
CA GLU A 316 17.20 -24.11 -7.54
C GLU A 316 17.99 -22.82 -7.53
N TRP A 317 19.17 -22.82 -6.95
CA TRP A 317 20.03 -21.64 -6.86
C TRP A 317 21.49 -21.99 -6.58
N ASN A 318 22.39 -21.01 -6.79
CA ASN A 318 23.79 -21.15 -6.48
C ASN A 318 24.07 -20.77 -5.02
N THR A 319 24.85 -21.61 -4.35
CA THR A 319 25.41 -21.39 -3.03
C THR A 319 26.94 -21.26 -3.12
N LYS A 320 27.60 -20.98 -2.01
CA LYS A 320 29.06 -20.99 -1.93
C LYS A 320 29.67 -22.36 -2.24
N SER A 321 28.91 -23.43 -2.03
CA SER A 321 29.34 -24.82 -2.20
C SER A 321 28.96 -25.43 -3.55
N GLY A 322 28.27 -24.68 -4.39
CA GLY A 322 27.80 -25.13 -5.69
C GLY A 322 26.28 -24.91 -5.91
N HIS A 323 25.78 -25.48 -6.98
CA HIS A 323 24.35 -25.43 -7.32
C HIS A 323 23.57 -26.42 -6.49
N VAL A 324 22.40 -26.02 -6.00
CA VAL A 324 21.50 -26.87 -5.20
C VAL A 324 20.06 -26.70 -5.64
N THR A 325 19.28 -27.75 -5.54
CA THR A 325 17.81 -27.66 -5.58
C THR A 325 17.27 -27.30 -4.20
N TYR A 326 16.04 -26.81 -4.12
CA TYR A 326 15.43 -26.49 -2.82
C TYR A 326 15.37 -27.71 -1.88
N LYS A 327 15.23 -28.92 -2.42
CA LYS A 327 15.25 -30.18 -1.63
C LYS A 327 16.59 -30.48 -0.98
N GLU A 328 17.68 -30.03 -1.61
CA GLU A 328 19.06 -30.19 -1.14
C GLU A 328 19.51 -29.02 -0.27
N SER A 329 18.78 -27.90 -0.32
CA SER A 329 19.08 -26.73 0.49
C SER A 329 18.89 -26.96 1.99
N GLY A 330 19.49 -26.09 2.81
CA GLY A 330 19.39 -26.18 4.25
C GLY A 330 17.96 -26.09 4.80
N ASP A 331 17.09 -25.32 4.15
CA ASP A 331 15.71 -25.10 4.62
C ASP A 331 14.68 -26.02 3.92
N LYS A 332 15.04 -26.64 2.81
CA LYS A 332 14.22 -27.59 2.04
C LYS A 332 12.84 -27.06 1.60
N LEU A 333 12.78 -25.74 1.36
CA LEU A 333 11.56 -25.02 0.96
C LEU A 333 11.80 -24.29 -0.37
N PRO A 334 10.80 -24.23 -1.27
CA PRO A 334 10.92 -23.41 -2.48
C PRO A 334 11.01 -21.93 -2.10
N ALA A 335 11.95 -21.20 -2.69
CA ALA A 335 12.09 -19.78 -2.45
C ALA A 335 11.11 -18.97 -3.31
N ILE A 336 10.88 -17.71 -2.95
CA ILE A 336 10.07 -16.78 -3.73
C ILE A 336 10.99 -15.97 -4.63
N SER A 337 10.82 -16.07 -5.94
CA SER A 337 11.66 -15.42 -6.95
C SER A 337 11.15 -14.08 -7.46
N LYS A 338 9.94 -13.69 -7.11
CA LYS A 338 9.26 -12.49 -7.60
C LYS A 338 10.05 -11.19 -7.46
N TYR A 339 10.93 -11.11 -6.46
CA TYR A 339 11.77 -9.95 -6.19
C TYR A 339 13.19 -10.09 -6.74
N TYR A 340 13.43 -11.14 -7.53
CA TYR A 340 14.71 -11.37 -8.18
C TYR A 340 14.86 -10.45 -9.37
N ASN A 341 16.00 -9.77 -9.48
CA ASN A 341 16.29 -8.94 -10.63
C ASN A 341 16.99 -9.75 -11.72
N TYR A 342 16.21 -10.30 -12.63
CA TYR A 342 16.71 -11.11 -13.74
C TYR A 342 17.45 -10.28 -14.80
N ASP A 343 17.22 -8.98 -14.90
CA ASP A 343 17.81 -8.14 -15.95
C ASP A 343 19.31 -7.93 -15.76
N ASN A 344 19.82 -8.02 -14.54
CA ASN A 344 21.24 -7.86 -14.25
C ASN A 344 22.03 -9.16 -14.16
N GLY A 345 21.42 -10.32 -14.35
CA GLY A 345 22.06 -11.63 -14.28
C GLY A 345 22.75 -11.95 -12.95
N ALA A 346 22.63 -11.08 -11.97
CA ALA A 346 23.22 -11.18 -10.66
C ALA A 346 22.13 -11.21 -9.60
N PRO A 347 21.90 -12.35 -8.97
CA PRO A 347 21.14 -12.39 -7.76
C PRO A 347 21.86 -11.51 -6.74
N GLY A 348 21.30 -10.35 -6.44
CA GLY A 348 21.74 -9.68 -5.28
C GLY A 348 22.46 -8.36 -5.39
N SER A 349 22.80 -7.82 -6.52
CA SER A 349 22.98 -6.37 -6.63
C SER A 349 21.65 -5.63 -6.37
N SER A 350 20.55 -6.34 -6.48
CA SER A 350 19.18 -5.91 -6.18
C SER A 350 18.73 -6.25 -4.76
N GLN A 351 19.62 -6.50 -3.84
CA GLN A 351 19.26 -6.56 -2.42
C GLN A 351 18.64 -5.24 -1.94
N LEU A 352 18.90 -4.18 -2.69
CA LEU A 352 18.19 -2.93 -2.65
C LEU A 352 17.21 -2.96 -3.82
N ALA A 353 16.13 -3.71 -3.68
CA ALA A 353 15.18 -3.88 -4.76
C ALA A 353 14.63 -2.51 -5.19
N ASN A 354 14.94 -2.14 -6.41
CA ASN A 354 14.09 -1.25 -7.14
C ASN A 354 12.80 -2.06 -7.38
N GLY A 355 11.78 -1.80 -6.62
CA GLY A 355 10.53 -2.54 -6.68
C GLY A 355 9.34 -1.61 -6.69
N ILE A 356 8.20 -2.17 -7.00
CA ILE A 356 6.92 -1.51 -6.89
C ILE A 356 6.08 -2.30 -5.89
N THR A 357 5.59 -1.62 -4.84
CA THR A 357 4.47 -2.15 -4.08
C THR A 357 3.20 -1.76 -4.79
N CYS A 358 2.67 -2.66 -5.60
CA CYS A 358 1.41 -2.44 -6.31
C CYS A 358 0.26 -2.46 -5.32
N ILE A 359 -0.48 -1.36 -5.24
CA ILE A 359 -1.64 -1.21 -4.37
C ILE A 359 -2.93 -1.45 -5.18
N SER A 360 -2.91 -1.08 -6.46
CA SER A 360 -4.08 -1.21 -7.32
C SER A 360 -3.63 -1.59 -8.74
N ARG A 361 -4.24 -2.62 -9.28
CA ARG A 361 -4.05 -3.10 -10.64
C ARG A 361 -5.36 -3.07 -11.41
N MET A 362 -5.25 -3.11 -12.73
CA MET A 362 -6.41 -3.26 -13.60
C MET A 362 -7.20 -4.53 -13.22
N PRO A 363 -8.53 -4.43 -12.99
CA PRO A 363 -9.34 -5.61 -12.76
C PRO A 363 -9.31 -6.51 -13.99
N SER A 364 -9.15 -7.82 -13.77
CA SER A 364 -9.30 -8.80 -14.84
C SER A 364 -10.77 -8.88 -15.25
N SER A 365 -11.04 -8.94 -16.55
CA SER A 365 -12.35 -9.35 -17.05
C SER A 365 -12.57 -10.81 -16.64
N ALA A 366 -13.36 -11.05 -15.60
CA ALA A 366 -13.80 -12.39 -15.22
C ALA A 366 -15.03 -12.78 -16.05
#